data_3202328585070edc94d1b86bc002cec7
#
_entry.id   3202328585070edc94d1b86bc002cec7
#
_cell.length_a   1.000
_cell.length_b   1.000
_cell.length_c   1.000
_cell.angle_alpha   90.00
_cell.angle_beta   90.00
_cell.angle_gamma   90.00
#
_symmetry.space_group_name_H-M   'P 1'
#
loop_
_entity.id
_entity.type
_entity.pdbx_description
1 polymer ?
#
loop_
_entity_poly.entity_id
_entity_poly.type
_entity_poly.pdbx_seq_one_letter_code
_entity_poly.pdbx_strand_id
1 'polypeptide(L)'
;LADAEPNDPRHRLAAAVILLSPFTPMLFMGEEYGETAPFPYFIDHGDVELVEAVRQGRRREFADAVGSGDVADPADPATFEAAVLDVTLTEHEPHRSRLAMYTELLRIRRDHPVLTDPAAHQQVSTVDDAVVVVRSTPTATASLILNFAAKGVGHPAEDPNEFVVFDTDDERWGGPGHQPSAIGAWAARLRVRRDE
;
A
#
# COMPACT_ATOMS: atom_id res chain seq x y z
N LEU A 1 -5.59 -2.57 11.07
CA LEU A 1 -4.64 -1.60 10.47
C LEU A 1 -4.23 -0.49 11.44
N ALA A 2 -5.03 -0.21 12.48
CA ALA A 2 -4.76 0.85 13.46
C ALA A 2 -3.52 0.61 14.35
N ASP A 3 -2.98 -0.60 14.41
CA ASP A 3 -1.83 -0.95 15.26
C ASP A 3 -0.50 -1.03 14.49
N ALA A 4 -0.48 -0.70 13.19
CA ALA A 4 0.75 -0.75 12.43
C ALA A 4 1.47 0.60 12.49
N GLU A 5 2.74 0.57 12.89
CA GLU A 5 3.61 1.74 12.88
C GLU A 5 3.55 2.44 11.52
N PRO A 6 3.46 3.77 11.47
CA PRO A 6 3.33 4.50 10.20
C PRO A 6 4.44 4.18 9.18
N ASN A 7 5.58 3.68 9.64
CA ASN A 7 6.74 3.32 8.81
C ASN A 7 6.93 1.80 8.64
N ASP A 8 5.89 0.99 8.87
CA ASP A 8 5.98 -0.46 8.69
C ASP A 8 6.34 -0.81 7.23
N PRO A 9 7.41 -1.62 7.00
CA PRO A 9 7.83 -2.03 5.66
C PRO A 9 6.73 -2.76 4.88
N ARG A 10 5.82 -3.44 5.57
CA ARG A 10 4.67 -4.12 4.95
C ARG A 10 3.73 -3.14 4.24
N HIS A 11 3.56 -1.93 4.76
CA HIS A 11 2.76 -0.90 4.09
C HIS A 11 3.45 -0.38 2.83
N ARG A 12 4.79 -0.19 2.85
CA ARG A 12 5.54 0.21 1.67
C ARG A 12 5.47 -0.86 0.57
N LEU A 13 5.62 -2.13 0.96
CA LEU A 13 5.44 -3.26 0.05
C LEU A 13 4.02 -3.30 -0.53
N ALA A 14 2.97 -3.17 0.29
CA ALA A 14 1.58 -3.17 -0.17
C ALA A 14 1.31 -2.04 -1.17
N ALA A 15 1.78 -0.82 -0.90
CA ALA A 15 1.66 0.32 -1.81
C ALA A 15 2.33 0.02 -3.15
N ALA A 16 3.55 -0.54 -3.14
CA ALA A 16 4.26 -0.91 -4.36
C ALA A 16 3.49 -1.99 -5.15
N VAL A 17 2.96 -3.02 -4.48
CA VAL A 17 2.15 -4.08 -5.12
C VAL A 17 0.92 -3.48 -5.80
N ILE A 18 0.17 -2.62 -5.11
CA ILE A 18 -1.08 -2.03 -5.64
C ILE A 18 -0.78 -1.08 -6.80
N LEU A 19 0.18 -0.18 -6.63
CA LEU A 19 0.43 0.92 -7.57
C LEU A 19 1.29 0.51 -8.78
N LEU A 20 2.14 -0.51 -8.66
CA LEU A 20 2.97 -1.01 -9.76
C LEU A 20 2.36 -2.23 -10.47
N SER A 21 1.22 -2.74 -10.00
CA SER A 21 0.47 -3.80 -10.68
C SER A 21 -0.26 -3.27 -11.92
N PRO A 22 -0.67 -4.14 -12.88
CA PRO A 22 -1.41 -3.70 -14.06
C PRO A 22 -2.88 -3.31 -13.77
N PHE A 23 -3.39 -3.62 -12.58
CA PHE A 23 -4.77 -3.37 -12.20
C PHE A 23 -5.01 -1.91 -11.85
N THR A 24 -6.25 -1.44 -11.97
CA THR A 24 -6.64 -0.11 -11.48
C THR A 24 -6.46 -0.06 -9.96
N PRO A 25 -5.60 0.81 -9.44
CA PRO A 25 -5.40 0.91 -8.00
C PRO A 25 -6.61 1.54 -7.33
N MET A 26 -6.98 1.02 -6.17
CA MET A 26 -7.96 1.63 -5.29
C MET A 26 -7.27 1.94 -3.97
N LEU A 27 -7.25 3.22 -3.60
CA LEU A 27 -6.68 3.69 -2.35
C LEU A 27 -7.80 4.05 -1.38
N PHE A 28 -7.64 3.66 -0.14
CA PHE A 28 -8.53 4.13 0.92
C PHE A 28 -8.07 5.53 1.36
N MET A 29 -9.01 6.43 1.63
CA MET A 29 -8.71 7.82 1.97
C MET A 29 -7.79 7.91 3.19
N GLY A 30 -6.70 8.69 3.04
CA GLY A 30 -5.69 8.87 4.08
C GLY A 30 -4.60 7.78 4.10
N GLU A 31 -4.77 6.66 3.38
CA GLU A 31 -3.76 5.60 3.32
C GLU A 31 -2.45 6.12 2.71
N GLU A 32 -2.53 7.04 1.76
CA GLU A 32 -1.40 7.61 1.03
C GLU A 32 -0.44 8.43 1.90
N TYR A 33 -0.90 8.92 3.05
CA TYR A 33 -0.02 9.56 4.04
C TYR A 33 -0.03 8.85 5.40
N GLY A 34 -0.79 7.75 5.53
CA GLY A 34 -0.86 6.97 6.75
C GLY A 34 -1.66 7.65 7.84
N GLU A 35 -2.89 8.04 7.52
CA GLU A 35 -3.86 8.54 8.49
C GLU A 35 -3.97 7.62 9.72
N THR A 36 -4.07 8.22 10.88
CA THR A 36 -4.17 7.52 12.17
C THR A 36 -5.56 7.58 12.78
N ALA A 37 -6.44 8.46 12.26
CA ALA A 37 -7.82 8.51 12.70
C ALA A 37 -8.51 7.16 12.45
N PRO A 38 -9.31 6.65 13.39
CA PRO A 38 -10.09 5.45 13.17
C PRO A 38 -11.15 5.71 12.09
N PHE A 39 -11.61 4.66 11.43
CA PHE A 39 -12.73 4.74 10.51
C PHE A 39 -13.90 3.91 11.03
N PRO A 40 -14.59 4.36 12.07
CA PRO A 40 -15.78 3.71 12.59
C PRO A 40 -16.94 3.84 11.59
N TYR A 41 -17.87 2.90 11.66
CA TYR A 41 -19.13 3.04 10.92
C TYR A 41 -20.02 4.09 11.59
N PHE A 42 -20.47 5.08 10.84
CA PHE A 42 -21.35 6.14 11.31
C PHE A 42 -22.52 6.38 10.36
N ILE A 43 -23.62 6.91 10.88
CA ILE A 43 -24.86 7.21 10.17
C ILE A 43 -25.44 8.56 10.59
N ASP A 44 -26.21 9.15 9.67
CA ASP A 44 -27.03 10.33 9.94
C ASP A 44 -28.42 10.15 9.31
N HIS A 45 -29.22 9.24 9.90
CA HIS A 45 -30.57 8.97 9.47
C HIS A 45 -31.57 9.75 10.28
N GLY A 46 -32.56 10.38 9.62
CA GLY A 46 -33.65 11.09 10.29
C GLY A 46 -34.71 10.18 10.92
N ASP A 47 -34.71 8.89 10.59
CA ASP A 47 -35.68 7.90 11.11
C ASP A 47 -35.15 7.24 12.38
N VAL A 48 -35.83 7.49 13.51
CA VAL A 48 -35.44 7.01 14.83
C VAL A 48 -35.48 5.45 14.91
N GLU A 49 -36.46 4.82 14.26
CA GLU A 49 -36.61 3.37 14.31
C GLU A 49 -35.48 2.70 13.51
N LEU A 50 -35.11 3.30 12.38
CA LEU A 50 -33.97 2.85 11.58
C LEU A 50 -32.64 3.01 12.33
N VAL A 51 -32.42 4.15 12.99
CA VAL A 51 -31.23 4.38 13.82
C VAL A 51 -31.09 3.30 14.88
N GLU A 52 -32.17 2.99 15.61
CA GLU A 52 -32.13 1.98 16.66
C GLU A 52 -31.92 0.56 16.09
N ALA A 53 -32.51 0.26 14.94
CA ALA A 53 -32.28 -1.01 14.25
C ALA A 53 -30.81 -1.19 13.85
N VAL A 54 -30.16 -0.12 13.36
CA VAL A 54 -28.73 -0.11 13.00
C VAL A 54 -27.87 -0.31 14.26
N ARG A 55 -28.14 0.41 15.36
CA ARG A 55 -27.43 0.24 16.65
C ARG A 55 -27.46 -1.21 17.13
N GLN A 56 -28.64 -1.83 17.13
CA GLN A 56 -28.83 -3.20 17.56
C GLN A 56 -28.13 -4.18 16.59
N GLY A 57 -28.19 -3.92 15.28
CA GLY A 57 -27.50 -4.70 14.26
C GLY A 57 -26.00 -4.73 14.50
N ARG A 58 -25.38 -3.56 14.69
CA ARG A 58 -23.93 -3.43 14.96
C ARG A 58 -23.51 -4.12 16.24
N ARG A 59 -24.25 -3.95 17.34
CA ARG A 59 -23.96 -4.63 18.60
C ARG A 59 -23.98 -6.15 18.44
N ARG A 60 -24.92 -6.72 17.67
CA ARG A 60 -25.00 -8.16 17.40
C ARG A 60 -23.85 -8.64 16.53
N GLU A 61 -23.50 -7.90 15.47
CA GLU A 61 -22.42 -8.25 14.56
C GLU A 61 -21.06 -8.33 15.28
N PHE A 62 -20.82 -7.45 16.23
CA PHE A 62 -19.54 -7.37 16.94
C PHE A 62 -19.50 -8.11 18.29
N ALA A 63 -20.66 -8.56 18.80
CA ALA A 63 -20.71 -9.31 20.05
C ALA A 63 -19.82 -10.56 20.04
N ASP A 64 -19.75 -11.25 18.90
CA ASP A 64 -18.95 -12.46 18.72
C ASP A 64 -17.48 -12.18 18.35
N ALA A 65 -17.18 -11.03 17.77
CA ALA A 65 -15.85 -10.71 17.23
C ALA A 65 -14.95 -9.92 18.20
N VAL A 66 -15.51 -9.05 19.04
CA VAL A 66 -14.76 -8.11 19.89
C VAL A 66 -14.93 -8.43 21.39
N GLY A 67 -15.72 -9.45 21.72
CA GLY A 67 -16.11 -9.70 23.12
C GLY A 67 -16.97 -8.55 23.66
N SER A 68 -16.92 -8.27 24.96
CA SER A 68 -17.68 -7.15 25.58
C SER A 68 -17.07 -5.76 25.34
N GLY A 69 -16.30 -5.57 24.28
CA GLY A 69 -15.77 -4.26 23.90
C GLY A 69 -16.88 -3.29 23.51
N ASP A 70 -16.75 -2.04 23.91
CA ASP A 70 -17.73 -0.99 23.64
C ASP A 70 -17.70 -0.63 22.14
N VAL A 71 -18.75 -1.00 21.41
CA VAL A 71 -18.93 -0.63 20.01
C VAL A 71 -19.44 0.80 19.97
N ALA A 72 -18.68 1.71 19.32
CA ALA A 72 -19.08 3.09 19.15
C ALA A 72 -20.50 3.19 18.60
N ASP A 73 -21.31 4.11 19.15
CA ASP A 73 -22.68 4.38 18.66
C ASP A 73 -22.59 4.99 17.26
N PRO A 74 -23.10 4.33 16.21
CA PRO A 74 -22.99 4.84 14.85
C PRO A 74 -23.73 6.16 14.61
N ALA A 75 -24.68 6.52 15.46
CA ALA A 75 -25.44 7.78 15.36
C ALA A 75 -24.93 8.88 16.30
N ASP A 76 -23.88 8.62 17.09
CA ASP A 76 -23.24 9.65 17.90
C ASP A 76 -22.37 10.55 17.00
N PRO A 77 -22.58 11.88 17.03
CA PRO A 77 -21.72 12.82 16.32
C PRO A 77 -20.22 12.62 16.59
N ALA A 78 -19.86 12.25 17.83
CA ALA A 78 -18.46 11.96 18.18
C ALA A 78 -17.87 10.80 17.39
N THR A 79 -18.68 9.83 16.94
CA THR A 79 -18.22 8.73 16.08
C THR A 79 -17.83 9.23 14.70
N PHE A 80 -18.58 10.17 14.12
CA PHE A 80 -18.22 10.84 12.87
C PHE A 80 -16.97 11.72 13.06
N GLU A 81 -16.95 12.54 14.11
CA GLU A 81 -15.83 13.46 14.40
C GLU A 81 -14.51 12.69 14.56
N ALA A 82 -14.54 11.50 15.16
CA ALA A 82 -13.37 10.64 15.29
C ALA A 82 -12.83 10.11 13.95
N ALA A 83 -13.66 10.10 12.90
CA ALA A 83 -13.29 9.63 11.55
C ALA A 83 -12.79 10.77 10.64
N VAL A 84 -12.80 12.02 11.11
CA VAL A 84 -12.32 13.16 10.31
C VAL A 84 -10.81 13.05 10.12
N LEU A 85 -10.38 13.12 8.87
CA LEU A 85 -8.96 12.99 8.49
C LEU A 85 -8.16 14.22 8.95
N ASP A 86 -6.98 13.99 9.48
CA ASP A 86 -6.02 15.05 9.83
C ASP A 86 -4.97 15.22 8.73
N VAL A 87 -5.26 16.04 7.74
CA VAL A 87 -4.34 16.34 6.64
C VAL A 87 -3.06 17.06 7.08
N THR A 88 -3.02 17.64 8.29
CA THR A 88 -1.83 18.31 8.81
C THR A 88 -0.71 17.31 9.14
N LEU A 89 -1.03 16.03 9.30
CA LEU A 89 -0.04 14.97 9.44
C LEU A 89 0.96 14.96 8.27
N THR A 90 0.53 15.35 7.07
CA THR A 90 1.40 15.38 5.87
C THR A 90 2.58 16.36 6.00
N GLU A 91 2.55 17.29 6.94
CA GLU A 91 3.63 18.24 7.22
C GLU A 91 4.75 17.62 8.06
N HIS A 92 4.54 16.45 8.64
CA HIS A 92 5.44 15.80 9.60
C HIS A 92 5.87 14.41 9.15
N GLU A 93 7.06 13.98 9.59
CA GLU A 93 7.47 12.58 9.41
C GLU A 93 6.76 11.68 10.42
N PRO A 94 6.45 10.44 10.02
CA PRO A 94 6.77 9.78 8.75
C PRO A 94 5.72 9.95 7.65
N HIS A 95 4.65 10.68 7.88
CA HIS A 95 3.52 10.87 6.96
C HIS A 95 3.92 11.58 5.66
N ARG A 96 4.81 12.58 5.77
CA ARG A 96 5.35 13.31 4.62
C ARG A 96 6.13 12.39 3.68
N SER A 97 7.02 11.57 4.20
CA SER A 97 7.78 10.60 3.40
C SER A 97 6.87 9.57 2.74
N ARG A 98 5.82 9.14 3.44
CA ARG A 98 4.83 8.22 2.89
C ARG A 98 4.06 8.84 1.73
N LEU A 99 3.55 10.06 1.88
CA LEU A 99 2.87 10.78 0.79
C LEU A 99 3.79 10.97 -0.42
N ALA A 100 5.06 11.30 -0.18
CA ALA A 100 6.06 11.42 -1.24
C ALA A 100 6.29 10.09 -1.97
N MET A 101 6.30 8.96 -1.26
CA MET A 101 6.41 7.61 -1.83
C MET A 101 5.22 7.30 -2.74
N TYR A 102 3.98 7.53 -2.29
CA TYR A 102 2.78 7.32 -3.12
C TYR A 102 2.77 8.20 -4.35
N THR A 103 3.17 9.47 -4.21
CA THR A 103 3.33 10.40 -5.32
C THR A 103 4.33 9.88 -6.35
N GLU A 104 5.47 9.36 -5.91
CA GLU A 104 6.49 8.78 -6.78
C GLU A 104 6.00 7.50 -7.46
N LEU A 105 5.33 6.61 -6.75
CA LEU A 105 4.75 5.38 -7.33
C LEU A 105 3.73 5.69 -8.43
N LEU A 106 2.87 6.69 -8.22
CA LEU A 106 1.91 7.14 -9.23
C LEU A 106 2.61 7.78 -10.44
N ARG A 107 3.69 8.54 -10.20
CA ARG A 107 4.53 9.09 -11.27
C ARG A 107 5.17 7.97 -12.11
N ILE A 108 5.79 6.98 -11.46
CA ILE A 108 6.42 5.83 -12.12
C ILE A 108 5.38 5.06 -12.94
N ARG A 109 4.22 4.79 -12.37
CA ARG A 109 3.12 4.11 -13.06
C ARG A 109 2.71 4.82 -14.36
N ARG A 110 2.64 6.16 -14.34
CA ARG A 110 2.33 6.98 -15.51
C ARG A 110 3.47 6.99 -16.54
N ASP A 111 4.71 7.10 -16.06
CA ASP A 111 5.89 7.31 -16.90
C ASP A 111 6.42 6.00 -17.53
N HIS A 112 5.95 4.84 -17.04
CA HIS A 112 6.30 3.51 -17.55
C HIS A 112 5.04 2.71 -17.98
N PRO A 113 4.50 2.97 -19.18
CA PRO A 113 3.27 2.31 -19.66
C PRO A 113 3.33 0.78 -19.67
N VAL A 114 4.52 0.18 -19.78
CA VAL A 114 4.70 -1.29 -19.70
C VAL A 114 4.08 -1.90 -18.43
N LEU A 115 3.97 -1.13 -17.34
CA LEU A 115 3.36 -1.57 -16.09
C LEU A 115 1.84 -1.78 -16.22
N THR A 116 1.19 -1.04 -17.11
CA THR A 116 -0.29 -0.99 -17.20
C THR A 116 -0.83 -1.40 -18.57
N ASP A 117 0.02 -1.56 -19.58
CA ASP A 117 -0.39 -1.95 -20.92
C ASP A 117 -1.05 -3.35 -20.88
N PRO A 118 -2.32 -3.48 -21.25
CA PRO A 118 -3.01 -4.77 -21.25
C PRO A 118 -2.43 -5.75 -22.30
N ALA A 119 -1.71 -5.25 -23.30
CA ALA A 119 -1.05 -6.06 -24.32
C ALA A 119 0.36 -6.52 -23.91
N ALA A 120 0.91 -6.01 -22.79
CA ALA A 120 2.22 -6.43 -22.33
C ALA A 120 2.21 -7.92 -21.96
N HIS A 121 3.21 -8.64 -22.45
CA HIS A 121 3.44 -10.03 -22.02
C HIS A 121 3.83 -10.04 -20.55
N GLN A 122 3.22 -10.93 -19.75
CA GLN A 122 3.53 -11.06 -18.33
C GLN A 122 4.02 -12.47 -18.00
N GLN A 123 5.13 -12.53 -17.28
CA GLN A 123 5.67 -13.76 -16.70
C GLN A 123 5.82 -13.57 -15.19
N VAL A 124 5.42 -14.59 -14.42
CA VAL A 124 5.58 -14.61 -12.96
C VAL A 124 6.43 -15.81 -12.60
N SER A 125 7.43 -15.60 -11.77
CA SER A 125 8.31 -16.65 -11.25
C SER A 125 8.63 -16.38 -9.77
N THR A 126 9.25 -17.33 -9.11
CA THR A 126 9.75 -17.18 -7.75
C THR A 126 11.26 -17.42 -7.73
N VAL A 127 11.95 -16.61 -6.93
CA VAL A 127 13.38 -16.79 -6.63
C VAL A 127 13.49 -16.74 -5.11
N ASP A 128 13.88 -17.85 -4.49
CA ASP A 128 13.79 -18.06 -3.05
C ASP A 128 12.36 -17.76 -2.54
N ASP A 129 12.22 -16.82 -1.60
CA ASP A 129 10.94 -16.39 -1.04
C ASP A 129 10.36 -15.14 -1.75
N ALA A 130 11.01 -14.64 -2.81
CA ALA A 130 10.53 -13.49 -3.57
C ALA A 130 9.72 -13.90 -4.80
N VAL A 131 8.67 -13.12 -5.08
CA VAL A 131 7.91 -13.19 -6.35
C VAL A 131 8.50 -12.18 -7.32
N VAL A 132 8.78 -12.63 -8.53
CA VAL A 132 9.29 -11.79 -9.64
C VAL A 132 8.23 -11.71 -10.72
N VAL A 133 7.76 -10.52 -11.01
CA VAL A 133 6.81 -10.23 -12.08
C VAL A 133 7.53 -9.45 -13.18
N VAL A 134 7.68 -10.07 -14.34
CA VAL A 134 8.27 -9.43 -15.53
C VAL A 134 7.17 -9.09 -16.50
N ARG A 135 7.12 -7.83 -16.91
CA ARG A 135 6.21 -7.35 -17.96
C ARG A 135 7.04 -6.79 -19.10
N SER A 136 6.70 -7.17 -20.34
CA SER A 136 7.43 -6.74 -21.53
C SER A 136 6.50 -6.32 -22.65
N THR A 137 6.93 -5.29 -23.35
CA THR A 137 6.42 -4.81 -24.64
C THR A 137 7.56 -4.84 -25.65
N PRO A 138 7.34 -4.53 -26.94
CA PRO A 138 8.42 -4.43 -27.90
C PRO A 138 9.48 -3.36 -27.57
N THR A 139 9.18 -2.39 -26.70
CA THR A 139 10.03 -1.22 -26.43
C THR A 139 10.48 -1.09 -24.97
N ALA A 140 10.00 -1.93 -24.07
CA ALA A 140 10.37 -1.84 -22.66
C ALA A 140 10.12 -3.16 -21.92
N THR A 141 10.95 -3.43 -20.94
CA THR A 141 10.77 -4.52 -19.97
C THR A 141 10.79 -3.94 -18.56
N ALA A 142 9.84 -4.34 -17.70
CA ALA A 142 9.77 -3.99 -16.30
C ALA A 142 9.83 -5.27 -15.45
N SER A 143 10.72 -5.30 -14.48
CA SER A 143 10.92 -6.40 -13.53
C SER A 143 10.58 -5.92 -12.12
N LEU A 144 9.42 -6.34 -11.58
CA LEU A 144 9.00 -6.05 -10.22
C LEU A 144 9.29 -7.24 -9.33
N ILE A 145 10.14 -7.04 -8.32
CA ILE A 145 10.58 -8.06 -7.37
C ILE A 145 9.93 -7.74 -6.03
N LEU A 146 9.22 -8.71 -5.45
CA LEU A 146 8.40 -8.59 -4.26
C LEU A 146 8.83 -9.61 -3.22
N ASN A 147 9.39 -9.16 -2.11
CA ASN A 147 9.73 -10.02 -0.99
C ASN A 147 8.68 -9.93 0.12
N PHE A 148 7.90 -10.98 0.29
CA PHE A 148 6.89 -11.09 1.34
C PHE A 148 7.39 -11.78 2.62
N ALA A 149 8.69 -12.09 2.70
CA ALA A 149 9.27 -12.75 3.86
C ALA A 149 9.78 -11.73 4.90
N ALA A 150 9.82 -12.16 6.15
CA ALA A 150 10.39 -11.40 7.27
C ALA A 150 11.93 -11.38 7.28
N LYS A 151 12.58 -11.82 6.20
CA LYS A 151 14.03 -11.82 6.01
C LYS A 151 14.37 -11.31 4.61
N GLY A 152 15.54 -10.74 4.46
CA GLY A 152 16.06 -10.38 3.14
C GLY A 152 16.30 -11.62 2.27
N VAL A 153 16.16 -11.46 0.96
CA VAL A 153 16.43 -12.50 -0.04
C VAL A 153 17.51 -12.04 -1.00
N GLY A 154 18.27 -13.01 -1.53
CA GLY A 154 19.24 -12.76 -2.58
C GLY A 154 18.54 -12.20 -3.82
N HIS A 155 19.24 -11.35 -4.53
CA HIS A 155 18.72 -10.71 -5.72
C HIS A 155 18.93 -11.60 -6.95
N PRO A 156 17.96 -11.72 -7.88
CA PRO A 156 18.24 -12.28 -9.20
C PRO A 156 19.38 -11.52 -9.88
N ALA A 157 20.21 -12.21 -10.64
CA ALA A 157 21.34 -11.61 -11.34
C ALA A 157 20.93 -10.32 -12.05
N GLU A 158 21.73 -9.27 -11.88
CA GLU A 158 21.45 -7.97 -12.51
C GLU A 158 21.68 -8.07 -14.02
N ASP A 159 20.68 -7.66 -14.79
CA ASP A 159 20.92 -7.28 -16.20
C ASP A 159 21.57 -5.89 -16.18
N PRO A 160 22.78 -5.71 -16.75
CA PRO A 160 23.45 -4.41 -16.77
C PRO A 160 22.67 -3.32 -17.53
N ASN A 161 21.66 -3.71 -18.30
CA ASN A 161 20.80 -2.78 -19.05
C ASN A 161 19.52 -2.43 -18.28
N GLU A 162 19.28 -3.01 -17.08
CA GLU A 162 18.16 -2.66 -16.21
C GLU A 162 18.57 -1.59 -15.19
N PHE A 163 17.72 -0.61 -14.99
CA PHE A 163 17.89 0.46 -14.01
C PHE A 163 16.88 0.33 -12.89
N VAL A 164 17.32 0.42 -11.63
CA VAL A 164 16.41 0.53 -10.50
C VAL A 164 15.67 1.85 -10.57
N VAL A 165 14.35 1.80 -10.71
CA VAL A 165 13.47 2.96 -10.81
C VAL A 165 12.81 3.24 -9.46
N PHE A 166 12.57 2.19 -8.68
CA PHE A 166 11.94 2.28 -7.36
C PHE A 166 12.45 1.17 -6.44
N ASP A 167 12.62 1.51 -5.17
CA ASP A 167 12.99 0.57 -4.12
C ASP A 167 12.32 1.00 -2.82
N THR A 168 11.55 0.12 -2.18
CA THR A 168 10.92 0.41 -0.89
C THR A 168 11.92 0.51 0.26
N ASP A 169 13.15 -0.02 0.07
CA ASP A 169 14.23 0.08 1.06
C ASP A 169 14.96 1.43 1.02
N ASP A 170 14.65 2.30 0.06
CA ASP A 170 15.25 3.64 -0.04
C ASP A 170 14.97 4.47 1.23
N GLU A 171 16.02 5.12 1.75
CA GLU A 171 15.95 5.97 2.94
C GLU A 171 14.96 7.12 2.81
N ARG A 172 14.69 7.60 1.57
CA ARG A 172 13.67 8.62 1.29
C ARG A 172 12.27 8.25 1.79
N TRP A 173 12.00 6.95 1.89
CA TRP A 173 10.72 6.41 2.36
C TRP A 173 10.81 5.83 3.78
N GLY A 174 11.91 6.09 4.48
CA GLY A 174 12.20 5.50 5.79
C GLY A 174 12.62 4.03 5.71
N GLY A 175 13.13 3.58 4.57
CA GLY A 175 13.74 2.27 4.42
C GLY A 175 15.16 2.22 5.01
N PRO A 176 15.74 1.01 5.11
CA PRO A 176 17.08 0.81 5.69
C PRO A 176 18.24 1.18 4.75
N GLY A 177 17.95 1.63 3.55
CA GLY A 177 18.90 1.89 2.48
C GLY A 177 18.95 0.77 1.43
N HIS A 178 19.19 1.18 0.19
CA HIS A 178 19.29 0.28 -0.96
C HIS A 178 20.47 -0.69 -0.81
N GLN A 179 20.22 -1.97 -1.04
CA GLN A 179 21.24 -3.03 -1.08
C GLN A 179 21.36 -3.57 -2.51
N PRO A 180 22.51 -3.43 -3.19
CA PRO A 180 22.66 -3.85 -4.59
C PRO A 180 22.43 -5.33 -4.84
N SER A 181 22.80 -6.20 -3.90
CA SER A 181 22.78 -7.66 -4.06
C SER A 181 21.62 -8.36 -3.33
N ALA A 182 20.75 -7.62 -2.67
CA ALA A 182 19.66 -8.16 -1.87
C ALA A 182 18.44 -7.24 -1.88
N ILE A 183 17.29 -7.83 -1.57
CA ILE A 183 16.04 -7.11 -1.28
C ILE A 183 15.71 -7.38 0.18
N GLY A 184 15.42 -6.33 0.94
CA GLY A 184 15.13 -6.41 2.35
C GLY A 184 13.87 -7.22 2.68
N ALA A 185 13.62 -7.41 3.96
CA ALA A 185 12.39 -8.02 4.45
C ALA A 185 11.18 -7.13 4.11
N TRP A 186 10.09 -7.71 3.64
CA TRP A 186 8.87 -6.99 3.29
C TRP A 186 9.13 -5.82 2.31
N ALA A 187 9.89 -6.07 1.25
CA ALA A 187 10.33 -5.03 0.34
C ALA A 187 9.97 -5.32 -1.11
N ALA A 188 9.91 -4.25 -1.91
CA ALA A 188 9.69 -4.29 -3.35
C ALA A 188 10.74 -3.48 -4.08
N ARG A 189 11.19 -3.97 -5.25
CA ARG A 189 12.09 -3.26 -6.15
C ARG A 189 11.59 -3.35 -7.58
N LEU A 190 11.49 -2.22 -8.25
CA LEU A 190 11.17 -2.12 -9.66
C LEU A 190 12.43 -1.78 -10.46
N ARG A 191 12.67 -2.54 -11.50
CA ARG A 191 13.65 -2.25 -12.54
C ARG A 191 12.99 -2.09 -13.88
N VAL A 192 13.54 -1.24 -14.71
CA VAL A 192 13.06 -1.03 -16.07
C VAL A 192 14.25 -1.02 -17.04
N ARG A 193 14.08 -1.70 -18.17
CA ARG A 193 14.94 -1.64 -19.34
C ARG A 193 14.15 -1.04 -20.49
N ARG A 194 14.77 -0.14 -21.26
CA ARG A 194 14.28 0.25 -22.57
C ARG A 194 14.94 -0.65 -23.61
N ASP A 195 14.13 -1.32 -24.39
CA ASP A 195 14.58 -2.13 -25.50
C ASP A 195 14.72 -1.20 -26.72
N GLU A 196 15.87 -1.19 -27.40
CA GLU A 196 16.17 -0.37 -28.58
C GLU A 196 15.38 -0.83 -29.82
#